data_2bbe1cec48867b4e7677bd209137ea8c
#
_entry.id   2bbe1cec48867b4e7677bd209137ea8c
#
_cell.length_a   1.000
_cell.length_b   1.000
_cell.length_c   1.000
_cell.angle_alpha   90.00
_cell.angle_beta   90.00
_cell.angle_gamma   90.00
#
_symmetry.space_group_name_H-M   'P 1'
#
loop_
_entity.id
_entity.type
_entity.pdbx_description
1 polymer ?
#
loop_
_entity_poly.entity_id
_entity_poly.type
_entity_poly.pdbx_seq_one_letter_code
_entity_poly.pdbx_strand_id
1 'polypeptide(L)'
;MRKVFWNKFAKADYYQIIDYILSNWGETSAQDFIDQVDKIESMLESGNVDFEATNRKNIRRCVLSKQVTLFYKTYSAHSVELLRFWNNYQDKKNMNL
;
A
#
# COMPACT_ATOMS: atom_id res chain seq x y z
N MET A 1 13.64 11.89 -8.28
CA MET A 1 12.96 10.57 -8.16
C MET A 1 13.15 10.01 -6.76
N ARG A 2 12.09 9.51 -6.15
CA ARG A 2 12.15 8.90 -4.82
C ARG A 2 12.42 7.42 -4.92
N LYS A 3 13.09 6.87 -3.92
CA LYS A 3 13.27 5.44 -3.76
C LYS A 3 12.15 4.87 -2.90
N VAL A 4 11.49 3.81 -3.36
CA VAL A 4 10.39 3.17 -2.64
C VAL A 4 10.90 1.86 -2.06
N PHE A 5 10.77 1.73 -0.74
CA PHE A 5 11.12 0.51 -0.01
C PHE A 5 9.85 -0.17 0.47
N TRP A 6 9.88 -1.50 0.50
CA TRP A 6 8.80 -2.30 1.08
C TRP A 6 9.31 -2.89 2.39
N ASN A 7 8.62 -2.62 3.50
CA ASN A 7 8.99 -3.35 4.70
C ASN A 7 8.44 -4.78 4.66
N LYS A 8 8.88 -5.62 5.59
CA LYS A 8 8.49 -7.04 5.59
C LYS A 8 7.00 -7.26 5.79
N PHE A 9 6.34 -6.37 6.56
CA PHE A 9 4.90 -6.48 6.79
C PHE A 9 4.10 -6.13 5.55
N ALA A 10 4.52 -5.11 4.81
CA ALA A 10 3.88 -4.75 3.54
C ALA A 10 4.01 -5.88 2.52
N LYS A 11 5.18 -6.52 2.44
CA LYS A 11 5.38 -7.67 1.55
C LYS A 11 4.45 -8.82 1.91
N ALA A 12 4.38 -9.16 3.19
CA ALA A 12 3.51 -10.25 3.67
C ALA A 12 2.04 -9.94 3.37
N ASP A 13 1.59 -8.72 3.66
CA ASP A 13 0.23 -8.28 3.37
C ASP A 13 -0.09 -8.43 1.89
N TYR A 14 0.83 -7.98 1.03
CA TYR A 14 0.66 -7.97 -0.41
C TYR A 14 0.41 -9.39 -0.94
N TYR A 15 1.25 -10.34 -0.56
CA TYR A 15 1.10 -11.72 -1.01
C TYR A 15 -0.14 -12.39 -0.44
N GLN A 16 -0.50 -12.10 0.80
CA GLN A 16 -1.74 -12.61 1.39
C GLN A 16 -2.98 -12.09 0.65
N ILE A 17 -2.97 -10.82 0.27
CA ILE A 17 -4.08 -10.23 -0.48
C ILE A 17 -4.18 -10.88 -1.86
N ILE A 18 -3.06 -11.09 -2.54
CA ILE A 18 -3.04 -11.75 -3.85
C ILE A 18 -3.61 -13.17 -3.74
N ASP A 19 -3.16 -13.94 -2.75
CA ASP A 19 -3.66 -15.30 -2.53
C ASP A 19 -5.17 -15.32 -2.28
N TYR A 20 -5.66 -14.38 -1.47
CA TYR A 20 -7.08 -14.25 -1.21
C TYR A 20 -7.86 -13.93 -2.47
N ILE A 21 -7.38 -12.98 -3.28
CA ILE A 21 -8.05 -12.59 -4.51
C ILE A 21 -8.07 -13.76 -5.51
N LEU A 22 -6.94 -14.45 -5.66
CA LEU A 22 -6.83 -15.61 -6.55
C LEU A 22 -7.85 -16.69 -6.17
N SER A 23 -7.97 -16.98 -4.87
CA SER A 23 -8.85 -18.05 -4.39
C SER A 23 -10.33 -17.69 -4.51
N ASN A 24 -10.69 -16.42 -4.40
CA ASN A 24 -12.09 -15.99 -4.33
C ASN A 24 -12.59 -15.33 -5.61
N TRP A 25 -11.70 -14.70 -6.40
CA TRP A 25 -12.09 -13.85 -7.54
C TRP A 25 -11.36 -14.18 -8.84
N GLY A 26 -10.28 -14.98 -8.78
CA GLY A 26 -9.57 -15.46 -9.95
C GLY A 26 -8.38 -14.60 -10.39
N GLU A 27 -7.75 -15.07 -11.48
CA GLU A 27 -6.47 -14.50 -11.95
C GLU A 27 -6.59 -13.07 -12.44
N THR A 28 -7.66 -12.73 -13.14
CA THR A 28 -7.84 -11.37 -13.69
C THR A 28 -7.92 -10.35 -12.56
N SER A 29 -8.69 -10.64 -11.52
CA SER A 29 -8.80 -9.75 -10.36
C SER A 29 -7.48 -9.60 -9.62
N ALA A 30 -6.72 -10.69 -9.49
CA ALA A 30 -5.40 -10.66 -8.87
C ALA A 30 -4.43 -9.82 -9.69
N GLN A 31 -4.44 -9.96 -11.01
CA GLN A 31 -3.59 -9.16 -11.89
C GLN A 31 -3.94 -7.68 -11.82
N ASP A 32 -5.23 -7.36 -11.76
CA ASP A 32 -5.68 -5.97 -11.62
C ASP A 32 -5.14 -5.34 -10.35
N PHE A 33 -5.13 -6.08 -9.24
CA PHE A 33 -4.56 -5.61 -7.97
C PHE A 33 -3.05 -5.37 -8.10
N ILE A 34 -2.33 -6.31 -8.70
CA ILE A 34 -0.88 -6.21 -8.94
C ILE A 34 -0.58 -4.96 -9.77
N ASP A 35 -1.32 -4.77 -10.86
CA ASP A 35 -1.13 -3.62 -11.75
C ASP A 35 -1.41 -2.30 -11.04
N GLN A 36 -2.43 -2.27 -10.19
CA GLN A 36 -2.76 -1.09 -9.41
C GLN A 36 -1.64 -0.73 -8.44
N VAL A 37 -1.08 -1.71 -7.75
CA VAL A 37 0.04 -1.49 -6.82
C VAL A 37 1.27 -1.00 -7.59
N ASP A 38 1.57 -1.59 -8.74
CA ASP A 38 2.69 -1.15 -9.58
C ASP A 38 2.52 0.31 -10.00
N LYS A 39 1.31 0.70 -10.38
CA LYS A 39 1.01 2.07 -10.77
C LYS A 39 1.22 3.05 -9.61
N ILE A 40 0.72 2.70 -8.43
CA ILE A 40 0.89 3.52 -7.23
C ILE A 40 2.37 3.65 -6.87
N GLU A 41 3.11 2.56 -6.92
CA GLU A 41 4.54 2.57 -6.65
C GLU A 41 5.28 3.53 -7.60
N SER A 42 4.95 3.47 -8.89
CA SER A 42 5.52 4.38 -9.88
C SER A 42 5.18 5.84 -9.60
N MET A 43 3.95 6.11 -9.18
CA MET A 43 3.53 7.47 -8.81
C MET A 43 4.31 7.98 -7.60
N LEU A 44 4.54 7.13 -6.60
CA LEU A 44 5.34 7.49 -5.43
C LEU A 44 6.81 7.73 -5.80
N GLU A 45 7.35 6.91 -6.70
CA GLU A 45 8.73 7.09 -7.19
C GLU A 45 8.92 8.43 -7.90
N SER A 46 7.91 8.89 -8.64
CA SER A 46 7.99 10.15 -9.37
C SER A 46 8.18 11.36 -8.45
N GLY A 47 7.69 11.25 -7.21
CA GLY A 47 7.76 12.34 -6.25
C GLY A 47 6.77 13.47 -6.48
N ASN A 48 5.92 13.35 -7.49
CA ASN A 48 4.97 14.41 -7.88
C ASN A 48 3.58 14.23 -7.25
N VAL A 49 3.36 13.11 -6.57
CA VAL A 49 2.06 12.78 -6.01
C VAL A 49 2.21 12.48 -4.52
N ASP A 50 1.42 13.17 -3.71
CA ASP A 50 1.25 12.86 -2.29
C ASP A 50 -0.20 12.50 -2.05
N PHE A 51 -0.42 11.35 -1.40
CA PHE A 51 -1.75 10.90 -1.05
C PHE A 51 -2.19 11.50 0.28
N GLU A 52 -3.35 11.09 0.76
CA GLU A 52 -3.99 11.68 1.92
C GLU A 52 -3.13 11.54 3.18
N ALA A 53 -2.96 12.63 3.92
CA ALA A 53 -2.27 12.61 5.21
C ALA A 53 -3.13 11.91 6.26
N THR A 54 -2.46 11.23 7.20
CA THR A 54 -3.12 10.65 8.37
C THR A 54 -2.87 11.54 9.58
N ASN A 55 -3.41 11.14 10.74
CA ASN A 55 -3.14 11.82 12.00
C ASN A 55 -1.74 11.52 12.54
N ARG A 56 -0.98 10.67 11.88
CA ARG A 56 0.41 10.37 12.26
C ARG A 56 1.36 11.12 11.36
N LYS A 57 2.40 11.68 11.98
CA LYS A 57 3.39 12.49 11.27
C LYS A 57 4.10 11.65 10.19
N ASN A 58 4.16 12.21 8.98
CA ASN A 58 4.84 11.61 7.82
C ASN A 58 4.22 10.31 7.31
N ILE A 59 3.09 9.89 7.87
CA ILE A 59 2.38 8.70 7.40
C ILE A 59 1.17 9.13 6.57
N ARG A 60 1.10 8.62 5.35
CA ARG A 60 0.03 8.89 4.41
C ARG A 60 -0.67 7.60 4.02
N ARG A 61 -1.85 7.72 3.46
CA ARG A 61 -2.62 6.58 2.99
C ARG A 61 -3.09 6.79 1.56
N CYS A 62 -3.15 5.68 0.84
CA CYS A 62 -3.72 5.61 -0.49
C CYS A 62 -4.79 4.51 -0.48
N VAL A 63 -6.04 4.87 -0.73
CA VAL A 63 -7.13 3.89 -0.80
C VAL A 63 -7.04 3.21 -2.17
N LEU A 64 -6.75 1.90 -2.19
CA LEU A 64 -6.66 1.12 -3.41
C LEU A 64 -8.02 0.62 -3.85
N SER A 65 -8.85 0.25 -2.87
CA SER A 65 -10.21 -0.25 -3.10
C SER A 65 -11.00 -0.08 -1.81
N LYS A 66 -12.28 -0.47 -1.84
CA LYS A 66 -13.08 -0.50 -0.61
C LYS A 66 -12.45 -1.37 0.47
N GLN A 67 -11.68 -2.38 0.06
CA GLN A 67 -11.14 -3.40 0.96
C GLN A 67 -9.73 -3.12 1.42
N VAL A 68 -8.92 -2.40 0.63
CA VAL A 68 -7.49 -2.29 0.88
C VAL A 68 -7.03 -0.85 0.86
N THR A 69 -6.32 -0.45 1.91
CA THR A 69 -5.64 0.85 2.00
C THR A 69 -4.14 0.60 2.17
N LEU A 70 -3.34 1.29 1.37
CA LEU A 70 -1.89 1.30 1.52
C LEU A 70 -1.50 2.43 2.46
N PHE A 71 -0.76 2.11 3.51
CA PHE A 71 -0.12 3.09 4.39
C PHE A 71 1.37 3.14 4.08
N TYR A 72 1.90 4.34 3.93
CA TYR A 72 3.31 4.54 3.66
C TYR A 72 3.86 5.72 4.46
N LYS A 73 5.17 5.73 4.65
CA LYS A 73 5.87 6.77 5.40
C LYS A 73 6.86 7.48 4.49
N THR A 74 6.82 8.81 4.51
CA THR A 74 7.79 9.64 3.82
C THR A 74 8.93 9.96 4.77
N TYR A 75 10.13 9.46 4.48
CA TYR A 75 11.32 9.75 5.28
C TYR A 75 12.00 11.04 4.86
N SER A 76 11.98 11.32 3.58
CA SER A 76 12.63 12.50 3.01
C SER A 76 12.05 12.76 1.62
N ALA A 77 12.55 13.81 0.94
CA ALA A 77 12.21 14.06 -0.45
C ALA A 77 12.66 12.93 -1.37
N HIS A 78 13.52 12.00 -0.88
CA HIS A 78 14.15 10.97 -1.70
C HIS A 78 13.76 9.54 -1.33
N SER A 79 13.02 9.32 -0.26
CA SER A 79 12.69 7.94 0.15
C SER A 79 11.33 7.83 0.81
N VAL A 80 10.64 6.73 0.47
CA VAL A 80 9.32 6.36 0.97
C VAL A 80 9.35 4.89 1.34
N GLU A 81 8.73 4.53 2.45
CA GLU A 81 8.60 3.14 2.88
C GLU A 81 7.13 2.74 2.87
N LEU A 82 6.79 1.66 2.16
CA LEU A 82 5.47 1.04 2.24
C LEU A 82 5.38 0.28 3.56
N LEU A 83 4.41 0.65 4.39
CA LEU A 83 4.29 0.11 5.75
C LEU A 83 3.34 -1.07 5.83
N ARG A 84 2.13 -0.92 5.31
CA ARG A 84 1.09 -1.95 5.36
C ARG A 84 0.16 -1.82 4.17
N PHE A 85 -0.29 -2.95 3.64
CA PHE A 85 -1.52 -3.03 2.86
C PHE A 85 -2.59 -3.53 3.82
N TRP A 86 -3.49 -2.64 4.24
CA TRP A 86 -4.42 -2.91 5.32
C TRP A 86 -5.79 -3.29 4.79
N ASN A 87 -6.36 -4.37 5.34
CA ASN A 87 -7.74 -4.74 5.06
C ASN A 87 -8.64 -3.79 5.86
N ASN A 88 -9.46 -3.01 5.15
CA ASN A 88 -10.30 -1.97 5.76
C ASN A 88 -11.42 -2.54 6.64
N TYR A 89 -11.69 -3.83 6.56
CA TYR A 89 -12.67 -4.48 7.42
C TYR A 89 -12.08 -4.92 8.76
N GLN A 90 -10.76 -4.82 8.93
CA GLN A 90 -10.11 -5.05 10.21
C GLN A 90 -10.06 -3.77 11.04
N ASP A 91 -10.06 -3.96 12.37
CA ASP A 91 -9.96 -2.84 13.30
C ASP A 91 -8.56 -2.21 13.20
N LYS A 92 -8.52 -0.92 12.87
CA LYS A 92 -7.27 -0.16 12.76
C LYS A 92 -6.55 -0.02 14.09
N LYS A 93 -7.20 -0.27 15.21
CA LYS A 93 -6.55 -0.30 16.53
C LYS A 93 -5.45 -1.35 16.61
N ASN A 94 -5.57 -2.41 15.82
CA ASN A 94 -4.57 -3.48 15.77
C ASN A 94 -3.43 -3.19 14.80
N MET A 95 -3.49 -2.05 14.11
CA MET A 95 -2.48 -1.68 13.15
C MET A 95 -1.28 -1.06 13.87
N ASN A 96 -0.12 -1.67 13.69
CA ASN A 96 1.12 -1.24 14.30
C ASN A 96 1.96 -0.50 13.24
N LEU A 97 1.92 0.80 13.28
CA LEU A 97 2.66 1.63 12.33
C LEU A 97 3.80 2.39 13.01
#